data_6b2713898828b0879a9c641861375615
#
_entry.id   6b2713898828b0879a9c641861375615
#
_cell.length_a   1.000
_cell.length_b   1.000
_cell.length_c   1.000
_cell.angle_alpha   90.00
_cell.angle_beta   90.00
_cell.angle_gamma   90.00
#
_symmetry.space_group_name_H-M   'P 1'
#
loop_
_entity.id
_entity.type
_entity.pdbx_description
1 polymer ?
#
loop_
_entity_poly.entity_id
_entity_poly.type
_entity_poly.pdbx_seq_one_letter_code
_entity_poly.pdbx_strand_id
1 'polypeptide(L)'
;MTISLLIFLLFTVAIPFISFKLSSGKKDRDKSGVVVIAHRGASGHAPENTLASFSKALEMGTDMIEIDLHLSADDSVMVMHDAKVDRTTNGHGEIRNMTCEQLKQLDAGGWFGDQFKGEKIPTLSEVLRLVDGKARVLIELKSSGAGLYQDLVAKTMEIVDANNARDWVILQSFDAEYFSEGNRKLLGGIAYQQLIFGEARGIPFYFDNKPRIGTFKPLPGASSVNLFYLYISPSFVSRMHLQQKTVYVFTPNDESSIGKSINLGADGVITNYPDIALKLLGRN
;
A
#
# COMPACT_ATOMS: atom_id res chain seq x y z
N MET A 1 -33.44 -70.38 -35.95
CA MET A 1 -33.19 -69.60 -34.72
C MET A 1 -31.76 -69.87 -34.36
N THR A 2 -30.86 -68.95 -34.71
CA THR A 2 -29.43 -69.03 -34.47
C THR A 2 -29.01 -67.76 -33.76
N ILE A 3 -28.55 -67.89 -32.51
CA ILE A 3 -28.09 -66.85 -31.64
C ILE A 3 -26.60 -66.67 -31.97
N SER A 4 -26.24 -65.49 -32.52
CA SER A 4 -24.86 -65.09 -32.72
C SER A 4 -24.29 -64.49 -31.45
N LEU A 5 -23.22 -65.09 -30.96
CA LEU A 5 -22.44 -64.64 -29.80
C LEU A 5 -21.37 -63.65 -30.26
N LEU A 6 -21.49 -62.34 -29.88
CA LEU A 6 -20.51 -61.32 -30.21
C LEU A 6 -19.49 -61.24 -29.05
N ILE A 7 -18.27 -61.67 -29.32
CA ILE A 7 -17.14 -61.61 -28.39
C ILE A 7 -16.55 -60.22 -28.50
N PHE A 8 -16.65 -59.38 -27.45
CA PHE A 8 -15.94 -58.14 -27.32
C PHE A 8 -14.53 -58.37 -26.77
N LEU A 9 -13.53 -58.21 -27.63
CA LEU A 9 -12.11 -58.20 -27.22
C LEU A 9 -11.75 -56.85 -26.62
N LEU A 10 -11.60 -56.79 -25.31
CA LEU A 10 -11.05 -55.62 -24.62
C LEU A 10 -9.50 -55.61 -24.77
N PHE A 11 -8.99 -54.76 -25.64
CA PHE A 11 -7.58 -54.38 -25.66
C PHE A 11 -7.30 -53.44 -24.52
N THR A 12 -6.72 -53.92 -23.43
CA THR A 12 -6.14 -53.07 -22.38
C THR A 12 -4.78 -52.58 -22.86
N VAL A 13 -4.72 -51.32 -23.35
CA VAL A 13 -3.46 -50.64 -23.61
C VAL A 13 -2.96 -50.14 -22.26
N ALA A 14 -1.94 -50.79 -21.73
CA ALA A 14 -1.21 -50.30 -20.57
C ALA A 14 -0.39 -49.09 -21.00
N ILE A 15 -0.89 -47.89 -20.67
CA ILE A 15 -0.11 -46.64 -20.79
C ILE A 15 0.88 -46.61 -19.63
N PRO A 16 2.20 -46.60 -19.89
CA PRO A 16 3.14 -46.43 -18.80
C PRO A 16 2.96 -45.05 -18.17
N PHE A 17 2.56 -45.02 -16.90
CA PHE A 17 2.59 -43.81 -16.08
C PHE A 17 4.06 -43.37 -15.94
N ILE A 18 4.52 -42.51 -16.83
CA ILE A 18 5.77 -41.78 -16.63
C ILE A 18 5.50 -40.78 -15.50
N SER A 19 5.90 -41.18 -14.30
CA SER A 19 5.93 -40.29 -13.14
C SER A 19 6.95 -39.20 -13.41
N PHE A 20 6.50 -38.08 -13.98
CA PHE A 20 7.28 -36.86 -14.05
C PHE A 20 7.41 -36.34 -12.60
N LYS A 21 8.49 -36.71 -11.91
CA LYS A 21 8.91 -35.99 -10.71
C LYS A 21 9.16 -34.54 -11.14
N LEU A 22 8.12 -33.71 -11.00
CA LEU A 22 8.31 -32.26 -10.97
C LEU A 22 9.24 -32.00 -9.77
N SER A 23 10.54 -31.88 -10.06
CA SER A 23 11.48 -31.27 -9.14
C SER A 23 10.95 -29.85 -8.90
N SER A 24 10.26 -29.63 -7.79
CA SER A 24 9.94 -28.32 -7.28
C SER A 24 11.21 -27.71 -6.70
N GLY A 25 12.20 -27.50 -7.55
CA GLY A 25 13.25 -26.53 -7.27
C GLY A 25 12.54 -25.19 -7.13
N LYS A 26 12.23 -24.79 -5.89
CA LYS A 26 11.97 -23.38 -5.59
C LYS A 26 13.19 -22.62 -6.08
N LYS A 27 13.10 -22.09 -7.30
CA LYS A 27 14.07 -21.10 -7.76
C LYS A 27 13.89 -19.94 -6.79
N ASP A 28 14.87 -19.74 -5.90
CA ASP A 28 14.82 -18.60 -5.01
C ASP A 28 14.65 -17.35 -5.88
N ARG A 29 13.52 -16.68 -5.68
CA ARG A 29 13.23 -15.42 -6.37
C ARG A 29 14.32 -14.44 -5.99
N ASP A 30 14.87 -13.74 -6.98
CA ASP A 30 15.70 -12.58 -6.71
C ASP A 30 14.89 -11.57 -5.89
N LYS A 31 15.31 -11.37 -4.66
CA LYS A 31 14.65 -10.48 -3.68
C LYS A 31 15.24 -9.07 -3.68
N SER A 32 16.30 -8.83 -4.46
CA SER A 32 17.03 -7.55 -4.48
C SER A 32 16.16 -6.37 -4.94
N GLY A 33 15.12 -6.65 -5.73
CA GLY A 33 14.18 -5.64 -6.25
C GLY A 33 12.94 -5.38 -5.38
N VAL A 34 12.82 -6.01 -4.20
CA VAL A 34 11.65 -5.79 -3.33
C VAL A 34 11.75 -4.45 -2.63
N VAL A 35 10.72 -3.61 -2.81
CA VAL A 35 10.65 -2.26 -2.23
C VAL A 35 10.19 -2.33 -0.78
N VAL A 36 10.93 -1.70 0.14
CA VAL A 36 10.56 -1.57 1.55
C VAL A 36 9.95 -0.20 1.79
N ILE A 37 8.70 -0.18 2.25
CA ILE A 37 7.90 1.02 2.43
C ILE A 37 7.55 1.15 3.91
N ALA A 38 7.98 2.23 4.55
CA ALA A 38 7.70 2.52 5.95
C ALA A 38 6.27 3.07 6.09
N HIS A 39 5.34 2.26 6.61
CA HIS A 39 3.93 2.58 6.76
C HIS A 39 3.72 3.65 7.83
N ARG A 40 3.28 4.85 7.42
CA ARG A 40 3.17 6.04 8.29
C ARG A 40 4.51 6.38 8.95
N GLY A 41 5.62 6.17 8.21
CA GLY A 41 6.97 6.16 8.76
C GLY A 41 7.33 4.82 9.42
N ALA A 42 8.40 4.79 10.20
CA ALA A 42 8.77 3.62 11.01
C ALA A 42 7.85 3.51 12.24
N SER A 43 6.53 3.33 12.01
CA SER A 43 5.48 3.49 13.03
C SER A 43 5.47 2.40 14.10
N GLY A 44 6.24 1.33 13.94
CA GLY A 44 6.52 0.37 15.01
C GLY A 44 7.56 0.86 16.02
N HIS A 45 8.26 1.97 15.74
CA HIS A 45 9.36 2.51 16.54
C HIS A 45 9.15 3.96 16.99
N ALA A 46 8.24 4.70 16.34
CA ALA A 46 7.90 6.09 16.65
C ALA A 46 6.42 6.35 16.31
N PRO A 47 5.78 7.40 16.85
CA PRO A 47 4.36 7.65 16.61
C PRO A 47 4.06 7.85 15.13
N GLU A 48 3.05 7.11 14.62
CA GLU A 48 2.66 7.12 13.22
C GLU A 48 2.38 8.52 12.69
N ASN A 49 2.71 8.76 11.40
CA ASN A 49 2.44 10.03 10.71
C ASN A 49 3.02 11.27 11.42
N THR A 50 4.18 11.14 12.09
CA THR A 50 4.93 12.25 12.69
C THR A 50 6.30 12.41 12.03
N LEU A 51 6.92 13.60 12.21
CA LEU A 51 8.28 13.82 11.71
C LEU A 51 9.30 12.87 12.37
N ALA A 52 9.06 12.47 13.63
CA ALA A 52 9.89 11.49 14.31
C ALA A 52 9.86 10.10 13.61
N SER A 53 8.68 9.60 13.22
CA SER A 53 8.58 8.32 12.51
C SER A 53 9.18 8.36 11.11
N PHE A 54 9.08 9.49 10.43
CA PHE A 54 9.68 9.68 9.09
C PHE A 54 11.20 9.79 9.18
N SER A 55 11.73 10.54 10.14
CA SER A 55 13.17 10.59 10.41
C SER A 55 13.73 9.21 10.69
N LYS A 56 13.01 8.41 11.51
CA LYS A 56 13.40 7.05 11.84
C LYS A 56 13.41 6.13 10.61
N ALA A 57 12.44 6.28 9.70
CA ALA A 57 12.40 5.54 8.44
C ALA A 57 13.58 5.90 7.53
N LEU A 58 13.95 7.19 7.44
CA LEU A 58 15.12 7.65 6.70
C LEU A 58 16.43 7.10 7.28
N GLU A 59 16.58 7.10 8.61
CA GLU A 59 17.74 6.51 9.31
C GLU A 59 17.91 5.01 8.99
N MET A 60 16.81 4.28 8.84
CA MET A 60 16.81 2.85 8.49
C MET A 60 17.11 2.60 6.99
N GLY A 61 17.11 3.62 6.15
CA GLY A 61 17.37 3.48 4.70
C GLY A 61 16.23 2.81 3.94
N THR A 62 14.97 3.12 4.28
CA THR A 62 13.80 2.64 3.55
C THR A 62 13.73 3.20 2.13
N ASP A 63 13.17 2.44 1.18
CA ASP A 63 13.03 2.91 -0.21
C ASP A 63 11.95 3.98 -0.36
N MET A 64 10.90 3.86 0.45
CA MET A 64 9.77 4.80 0.49
C MET A 64 9.26 4.99 1.91
N ILE A 65 8.65 6.15 2.14
CA ILE A 65 7.86 6.45 3.34
C ILE A 65 6.42 6.61 2.88
N GLU A 66 5.51 5.90 3.51
CA GLU A 66 4.08 6.05 3.25
C GLU A 66 3.48 7.01 4.27
N ILE A 67 2.55 7.86 3.82
CA ILE A 67 1.86 8.88 4.61
C ILE A 67 0.39 9.01 4.19
N ASP A 68 -0.46 9.50 5.10
CA ASP A 68 -1.89 9.65 4.89
C ASP A 68 -2.29 11.14 4.90
N LEU A 69 -3.10 11.60 3.97
CA LEU A 69 -3.51 13.01 3.87
C LEU A 69 -4.99 13.24 4.12
N HIS A 70 -5.26 14.30 4.90
CA HIS A 70 -6.57 14.92 5.07
C HIS A 70 -6.50 16.44 4.87
N LEU A 71 -7.65 17.08 4.64
CA LEU A 71 -7.78 18.55 4.68
C LEU A 71 -8.33 19.01 6.04
N SER A 72 -7.73 20.07 6.57
CA SER A 72 -8.23 20.84 7.72
C SER A 72 -9.38 21.75 7.32
N ALA A 73 -9.98 22.46 8.30
CA ALA A 73 -11.06 23.42 8.08
C ALA A 73 -10.64 24.63 7.22
N ASP A 74 -9.36 24.99 7.25
CA ASP A 74 -8.74 26.07 6.48
C ASP A 74 -7.95 25.53 5.27
N ASP A 75 -8.33 24.33 4.80
CA ASP A 75 -7.80 23.68 3.60
C ASP A 75 -6.29 23.37 3.63
N SER A 76 -5.66 23.35 4.79
CA SER A 76 -4.28 22.88 4.92
C SER A 76 -4.22 21.37 4.77
N VAL A 77 -3.21 20.87 4.03
CA VAL A 77 -2.99 19.44 3.83
C VAL A 77 -2.23 18.87 5.02
N MET A 78 -2.95 18.14 5.88
CA MET A 78 -2.45 17.56 7.13
C MET A 78 -2.11 16.08 6.96
N VAL A 79 -1.11 15.62 7.69
CA VAL A 79 -0.64 14.22 7.63
C VAL A 79 -1.15 13.45 8.86
N MET A 80 -2.18 12.63 8.66
CA MET A 80 -2.80 11.79 9.69
C MET A 80 -3.62 10.69 9.03
N HIS A 81 -3.75 9.53 9.69
CA HIS A 81 -4.52 8.41 9.12
C HIS A 81 -6.03 8.54 9.31
N ASP A 82 -6.47 8.81 10.54
CA ASP A 82 -7.89 8.84 10.87
C ASP A 82 -8.48 10.21 10.54
N ALA A 83 -9.74 10.26 10.15
CA ALA A 83 -10.47 11.52 9.97
C ALA A 83 -10.69 12.28 11.30
N LYS A 84 -10.46 11.61 12.45
CA LYS A 84 -10.53 12.17 13.81
C LYS A 84 -9.16 12.13 14.47
N VAL A 85 -8.89 13.15 15.29
CA VAL A 85 -7.62 13.27 16.02
C VAL A 85 -7.52 12.38 17.27
N ASP A 86 -8.60 11.75 17.67
CA ASP A 86 -8.83 11.13 18.99
C ASP A 86 -7.86 9.99 19.34
N ARG A 87 -7.45 9.17 18.37
CA ARG A 87 -6.65 7.96 18.62
C ARG A 87 -5.17 8.26 18.84
N THR A 88 -4.63 9.21 18.09
CA THR A 88 -3.19 9.47 18.03
C THR A 88 -2.80 10.86 18.52
N THR A 89 -3.73 11.56 19.23
CA THR A 89 -3.44 12.85 19.85
C THR A 89 -4.12 12.96 21.20
N ASN A 90 -3.81 14.04 21.93
CA ASN A 90 -4.49 14.44 23.14
C ASN A 90 -5.77 15.28 22.89
N GLY A 91 -6.19 15.45 21.64
CA GLY A 91 -7.39 16.18 21.25
C GLY A 91 -8.56 15.27 20.87
N HIS A 92 -9.70 15.90 20.51
CA HIS A 92 -10.92 15.21 20.08
C HIS A 92 -11.58 15.93 18.92
N GLY A 93 -12.17 15.20 17.98
CA GLY A 93 -12.94 15.73 16.88
C GLY A 93 -12.37 15.44 15.49
N GLU A 94 -13.06 15.93 14.47
CA GLU A 94 -12.69 15.70 13.08
C GLU A 94 -11.67 16.75 12.58
N ILE A 95 -10.66 16.29 11.85
CA ILE A 95 -9.61 17.14 11.23
C ILE A 95 -10.25 18.26 10.39
N ARG A 96 -11.25 17.94 9.58
CA ARG A 96 -11.93 18.89 8.70
C ARG A 96 -12.69 20.02 9.41
N ASN A 97 -12.87 19.91 10.72
CA ASN A 97 -13.55 20.92 11.55
C ASN A 97 -12.56 21.76 12.37
N MET A 98 -11.25 21.52 12.23
CA MET A 98 -10.17 22.21 12.95
C MET A 98 -9.25 22.91 11.97
N THR A 99 -8.80 24.10 12.30
CA THR A 99 -7.78 24.81 11.50
C THR A 99 -6.41 24.15 11.68
N CYS A 100 -5.49 24.39 10.73
CA CYS A 100 -4.10 23.94 10.85
C CYS A 100 -3.48 24.39 12.18
N GLU A 101 -3.71 25.64 12.59
CA GLU A 101 -3.21 26.16 13.86
C GLU A 101 -3.71 25.35 15.06
N GLN A 102 -5.02 25.02 15.10
CA GLN A 102 -5.60 24.19 16.16
C GLN A 102 -5.01 22.78 16.17
N LEU A 103 -4.86 22.17 15.00
CA LEU A 103 -4.25 20.84 14.87
C LEU A 103 -2.80 20.82 15.32
N LYS A 104 -2.03 21.88 15.04
CA LYS A 104 -0.63 22.04 15.47
C LYS A 104 -0.46 22.23 16.98
N GLN A 105 -1.51 22.58 17.74
CA GLN A 105 -1.45 22.62 19.21
C GLN A 105 -1.47 21.23 19.82
N LEU A 106 -2.06 20.24 19.17
CA LEU A 106 -2.21 18.88 19.69
C LEU A 106 -0.86 18.20 19.86
N ASP A 107 -0.79 17.31 20.85
CA ASP A 107 0.33 16.38 21.05
C ASP A 107 -0.01 15.06 20.30
N ALA A 108 0.76 14.76 19.26
CA ALA A 108 0.61 13.56 18.44
C ALA A 108 1.62 12.47 18.77
N GLY A 109 2.40 12.61 19.85
CA GLY A 109 3.46 11.66 20.21
C GLY A 109 3.31 11.01 21.57
N GLY A 110 2.74 11.72 22.57
CA GLY A 110 2.66 11.25 23.94
C GLY A 110 1.88 9.95 24.15
N TRP A 111 0.93 9.62 23.27
CA TRP A 111 0.21 8.34 23.27
C TRP A 111 1.11 7.12 22.97
N PHE A 112 2.18 7.33 22.19
CA PHE A 112 3.14 6.28 21.84
C PHE A 112 4.21 6.06 22.91
N GLY A 113 4.64 7.13 23.55
CA GLY A 113 5.62 7.08 24.64
C GLY A 113 6.11 8.48 25.06
N ASP A 114 6.51 8.63 26.32
CA ASP A 114 6.89 9.91 26.90
C ASP A 114 8.02 10.62 26.16
N GLN A 115 8.95 9.87 25.53
CA GLN A 115 10.05 10.41 24.74
C GLN A 115 9.60 11.15 23.46
N PHE A 116 8.35 10.93 23.02
CA PHE A 116 7.76 11.59 21.86
C PHE A 116 6.74 12.66 22.23
N LYS A 117 6.58 12.93 23.50
CA LYS A 117 5.67 13.98 23.98
C LYS A 117 6.02 15.32 23.36
N GLY A 118 5.02 15.98 22.78
CA GLY A 118 5.19 17.26 22.09
C GLY A 118 5.33 17.14 20.57
N GLU A 119 5.48 15.92 20.00
CA GLU A 119 5.38 15.74 18.55
C GLU A 119 4.05 16.32 18.03
N LYS A 120 4.09 16.85 16.81
CA LYS A 120 2.96 17.55 16.21
C LYS A 120 2.43 16.79 14.99
N ILE A 121 1.14 17.01 14.68
CA ILE A 121 0.59 16.60 13.39
C ILE A 121 1.30 17.40 12.31
N PRO A 122 2.03 16.77 11.37
CA PRO A 122 2.73 17.51 10.32
C PRO A 122 1.77 17.96 9.21
N THR A 123 2.17 19.02 8.51
CA THR A 123 1.64 19.32 7.18
C THR A 123 2.42 18.55 6.12
N LEU A 124 1.83 18.36 4.94
CA LEU A 124 2.54 17.75 3.81
C LEU A 124 3.85 18.47 3.48
N SER A 125 3.85 19.81 3.50
CA SER A 125 5.05 20.60 3.20
C SER A 125 6.18 20.36 4.21
N GLU A 126 5.86 20.15 5.50
CA GLU A 126 6.88 19.81 6.51
C GLU A 126 7.49 18.43 6.24
N VAL A 127 6.66 17.46 5.84
CA VAL A 127 7.14 16.10 5.49
C VAL A 127 8.02 16.15 4.25
N LEU A 128 7.59 16.82 3.17
CA LEU A 128 8.39 16.90 1.94
C LEU A 128 9.74 17.57 2.17
N ARG A 129 9.79 18.63 2.99
CA ARG A 129 11.06 19.28 3.38
C ARG A 129 11.97 18.38 4.21
N LEU A 130 11.42 17.55 5.10
CA LEU A 130 12.21 16.58 5.87
C LEU A 130 12.81 15.50 4.98
N VAL A 131 11.98 14.94 4.11
CA VAL A 131 12.39 13.82 3.22
C VAL A 131 13.39 14.30 2.17
N ASP A 132 13.14 15.46 1.54
CA ASP A 132 14.08 16.15 0.63
C ASP A 132 14.70 15.19 -0.41
N GLY A 133 13.89 14.33 -1.02
CA GLY A 133 14.33 13.36 -2.02
C GLY A 133 15.21 12.20 -1.52
N LYS A 134 15.49 12.09 -0.22
CA LYS A 134 16.31 11.00 0.37
C LYS A 134 15.63 9.63 0.28
N ALA A 135 14.29 9.61 0.21
CA ALA A 135 13.45 8.46 -0.08
C ALA A 135 12.27 8.92 -0.94
N ARG A 136 11.58 8.00 -1.59
CA ARG A 136 10.30 8.32 -2.22
C ARG A 136 9.20 8.45 -1.17
N VAL A 137 8.16 9.22 -1.47
CA VAL A 137 6.98 9.34 -0.60
C VAL A 137 5.75 8.77 -1.30
N LEU A 138 5.12 7.77 -0.68
CA LEU A 138 3.87 7.18 -1.11
C LEU A 138 2.75 7.85 -0.31
N ILE A 139 1.93 8.65 -0.96
CA ILE A 139 0.90 9.50 -0.35
C ILE A 139 -0.47 8.87 -0.52
N GLU A 140 -1.12 8.46 0.56
CA GLU A 140 -2.51 8.04 0.53
C GLU A 140 -3.46 9.26 0.63
N LEU A 141 -4.31 9.40 -0.39
CA LEU A 141 -5.39 10.37 -0.40
C LEU A 141 -6.60 9.77 0.32
N LYS A 142 -6.86 10.25 1.55
CA LYS A 142 -7.97 9.78 2.39
C LYS A 142 -9.29 10.47 2.04
N SER A 143 -10.40 9.80 2.31
CA SER A 143 -11.71 10.43 2.37
C SER A 143 -12.04 10.87 3.79
N SER A 144 -12.87 11.92 3.91
CA SER A 144 -13.44 12.34 5.19
C SER A 144 -14.57 11.40 5.59
N GLY A 145 -15.04 11.48 6.84
CA GLY A 145 -16.25 10.81 7.28
C GLY A 145 -17.51 11.19 6.50
N ALA A 146 -17.48 12.29 5.72
CA ALA A 146 -18.58 12.77 4.86
C ALA A 146 -18.34 12.51 3.36
N GLY A 147 -17.27 11.84 2.97
CA GLY A 147 -16.92 11.53 1.57
C GLY A 147 -15.58 12.14 1.14
N LEU A 148 -15.36 12.23 -0.16
CA LEU A 148 -14.11 12.73 -0.74
C LEU A 148 -13.91 14.24 -0.46
N TYR A 149 -12.67 14.62 -0.25
CA TYR A 149 -12.27 16.02 -0.29
C TYR A 149 -12.15 16.46 -1.74
N GLN A 150 -12.91 17.45 -2.16
CA GLN A 150 -13.00 17.90 -3.56
C GLN A 150 -11.63 18.39 -4.09
N ASP A 151 -10.89 19.15 -3.25
CA ASP A 151 -9.67 19.83 -3.67
C ASP A 151 -8.39 19.14 -3.19
N LEU A 152 -8.46 17.96 -2.54
CA LEU A 152 -7.28 17.31 -1.96
C LEU A 152 -6.20 17.04 -3.00
N VAL A 153 -6.58 16.58 -4.20
CA VAL A 153 -5.61 16.33 -5.28
C VAL A 153 -4.94 17.64 -5.70
N ALA A 154 -5.72 18.68 -5.97
CA ALA A 154 -5.17 19.97 -6.42
C ALA A 154 -4.21 20.57 -5.39
N LYS A 155 -4.63 20.64 -4.12
CA LYS A 155 -3.81 21.17 -3.02
C LYS A 155 -2.56 20.33 -2.77
N THR A 156 -2.67 19.00 -2.88
CA THR A 156 -1.51 18.11 -2.79
C THR A 156 -0.51 18.44 -3.90
N MET A 157 -0.99 18.62 -5.14
CA MET A 157 -0.12 18.91 -6.28
C MET A 157 0.55 20.28 -6.17
N GLU A 158 -0.16 21.31 -5.70
CA GLU A 158 0.42 22.64 -5.43
C GLU A 158 1.59 22.55 -4.44
N ILE A 159 1.45 21.77 -3.35
CA ILE A 159 2.49 21.59 -2.35
C ILE A 159 3.66 20.76 -2.90
N VAL A 160 3.37 19.71 -3.67
CA VAL A 160 4.39 18.89 -4.34
C VAL A 160 5.24 19.75 -5.28
N ASP A 161 4.60 20.63 -6.05
CA ASP A 161 5.29 21.55 -6.95
C ASP A 161 6.15 22.59 -6.20
N ALA A 162 5.58 23.18 -5.16
CA ALA A 162 6.29 24.16 -4.34
C ALA A 162 7.53 23.58 -3.62
N ASN A 163 7.59 22.26 -3.42
CA ASN A 163 8.71 21.55 -2.82
C ASN A 163 9.59 20.80 -3.84
N ASN A 164 9.38 20.97 -5.15
CA ASN A 164 10.10 20.26 -6.23
C ASN A 164 10.08 18.73 -6.05
N ALA A 165 8.94 18.16 -5.62
CA ALA A 165 8.86 16.78 -5.17
C ALA A 165 8.31 15.80 -6.23
N ARG A 166 8.02 16.26 -7.47
CA ARG A 166 7.36 15.45 -8.51
C ARG A 166 8.07 14.14 -8.82
N ASP A 167 9.39 14.10 -8.79
CA ASP A 167 10.17 12.95 -9.22
C ASP A 167 10.22 11.82 -8.17
N TRP A 168 9.86 12.13 -6.92
CA TRP A 168 9.96 11.18 -5.82
C TRP A 168 8.65 11.00 -5.01
N VAL A 169 7.54 11.59 -5.48
CA VAL A 169 6.20 11.40 -4.92
C VAL A 169 5.39 10.42 -5.77
N ILE A 170 4.62 9.56 -5.12
CA ILE A 170 3.66 8.64 -5.72
C ILE A 170 2.35 8.77 -4.93
N LEU A 171 1.20 8.79 -5.61
CA LEU A 171 -0.10 8.85 -4.95
C LEU A 171 -0.73 7.46 -4.85
N GLN A 172 -1.53 7.22 -3.82
CA GLN A 172 -2.38 6.04 -3.72
C GLN A 172 -3.74 6.38 -3.10
N SER A 173 -4.75 5.58 -3.39
CA SER A 173 -6.05 5.67 -2.71
C SER A 173 -6.86 4.40 -2.89
N PHE A 174 -7.77 4.13 -1.93
CA PHE A 174 -8.88 3.20 -2.09
C PHE A 174 -9.97 3.78 -3.00
N ASP A 175 -10.11 5.11 -3.06
CA ASP A 175 -11.13 5.78 -3.84
C ASP A 175 -10.62 6.10 -5.25
N ALA A 176 -11.10 5.30 -6.21
CA ALA A 176 -10.74 5.44 -7.62
C ALA A 176 -11.07 6.83 -8.22
N GLU A 177 -12.01 7.55 -7.60
CA GLU A 177 -12.46 8.87 -8.06
C GLU A 177 -11.38 9.95 -7.93
N TYR A 178 -10.45 9.81 -6.99
CA TYR A 178 -9.26 10.66 -6.92
C TYR A 178 -8.37 10.54 -8.17
N PHE A 179 -8.51 9.45 -8.91
CA PHE A 179 -7.80 9.21 -10.18
C PHE A 179 -8.72 9.29 -11.40
N SER A 180 -9.80 10.08 -11.31
CA SER A 180 -10.67 10.45 -12.44
C SER A 180 -9.86 11.16 -13.55
N GLU A 181 -10.39 11.22 -14.76
CA GLU A 181 -9.69 11.84 -15.90
C GLU A 181 -9.30 13.30 -15.61
N GLY A 182 -10.17 14.06 -14.93
CA GLY A 182 -9.88 15.43 -14.54
C GLY A 182 -8.69 15.53 -13.60
N ASN A 183 -8.70 14.76 -12.53
CA ASN A 183 -7.61 14.74 -11.54
C ASN A 183 -6.29 14.23 -12.14
N ARG A 184 -6.32 13.22 -13.02
CA ARG A 184 -5.10 12.74 -13.70
C ARG A 184 -4.38 13.82 -14.53
N LYS A 185 -5.10 14.79 -15.06
CA LYS A 185 -4.47 15.95 -15.72
C LYS A 185 -3.65 16.79 -14.72
N LEU A 186 -4.14 16.94 -13.48
CA LEU A 186 -3.40 17.65 -12.44
C LEU A 186 -2.13 16.91 -11.99
N LEU A 187 -2.12 15.57 -12.05
CA LEU A 187 -0.95 14.78 -11.70
C LEU A 187 0.24 15.05 -12.62
N GLY A 188 0.02 15.43 -13.87
CA GLY A 188 1.10 15.82 -14.79
C GLY A 188 2.20 14.77 -14.96
N GLY A 189 1.84 13.48 -14.92
CA GLY A 189 2.77 12.35 -15.06
C GLY A 189 3.22 11.70 -13.74
N ILE A 190 2.88 12.25 -12.58
CA ILE A 190 3.11 11.56 -11.29
C ILE A 190 2.41 10.20 -11.30
N ALA A 191 3.15 9.17 -10.89
CA ALA A 191 2.63 7.82 -10.77
C ALA A 191 1.55 7.72 -9.69
N TYR A 192 0.54 6.88 -9.92
CA TYR A 192 -0.44 6.55 -8.90
C TYR A 192 -0.66 5.05 -8.80
N GLN A 193 -1.10 4.61 -7.64
CA GLN A 193 -1.31 3.22 -7.26
C GLN A 193 -2.73 3.05 -6.71
N GLN A 194 -3.29 1.87 -6.92
CA GLN A 194 -4.63 1.54 -6.44
C GLN A 194 -4.56 0.68 -5.20
N LEU A 195 -5.20 1.13 -4.12
CA LEU A 195 -5.42 0.33 -2.92
C LEU A 195 -6.68 -0.54 -3.09
N ILE A 196 -6.58 -1.78 -2.63
CA ILE A 196 -7.71 -2.69 -2.46
C ILE A 196 -7.51 -3.53 -1.20
N PHE A 197 -8.57 -3.97 -0.56
CA PHE A 197 -8.42 -4.98 0.50
C PHE A 197 -8.02 -6.32 -0.09
N GLY A 198 -8.64 -6.76 -1.17
CA GLY A 198 -8.26 -8.01 -1.82
C GLY A 198 -9.34 -8.62 -2.69
N GLU A 199 -9.05 -9.80 -3.23
CA GLU A 199 -9.95 -10.59 -4.06
C GLU A 199 -10.19 -11.95 -3.42
N ALA A 200 -11.45 -12.39 -3.41
CA ALA A 200 -11.83 -13.70 -2.86
C ALA A 200 -11.34 -14.81 -3.80
N ARG A 201 -10.80 -15.89 -3.22
CA ARG A 201 -10.32 -17.04 -4.00
C ARG A 201 -11.50 -17.88 -4.49
N GLY A 202 -11.52 -18.17 -5.79
CA GLY A 202 -12.47 -19.11 -6.39
C GLY A 202 -13.87 -18.55 -6.66
N ILE A 203 -14.15 -17.29 -6.31
CA ILE A 203 -15.40 -16.62 -6.63
C ILE A 203 -15.12 -15.22 -7.20
N PRO A 204 -15.93 -14.71 -8.15
CA PRO A 204 -15.73 -13.39 -8.72
C PRO A 204 -16.24 -12.31 -7.75
N PHE A 205 -15.42 -12.01 -6.74
CA PHE A 205 -15.73 -11.05 -5.70
C PHE A 205 -14.45 -10.41 -5.17
N TYR A 206 -14.45 -9.08 -5.04
CA TYR A 206 -13.33 -8.34 -4.50
C TYR A 206 -13.78 -7.18 -3.61
N PHE A 207 -12.86 -6.65 -2.82
CA PHE A 207 -13.07 -5.50 -1.98
C PHE A 207 -12.04 -4.42 -2.37
N ASP A 208 -12.54 -3.30 -2.89
CA ASP A 208 -11.81 -2.04 -2.83
C ASP A 208 -12.11 -1.36 -1.48
N ASN A 209 -12.75 -0.21 -1.45
CA ASN A 209 -13.38 0.34 -0.24
C ASN A 209 -14.81 -0.21 0.00
N LYS A 210 -15.37 -0.97 -0.94
CA LYS A 210 -16.72 -1.57 -0.91
C LYS A 210 -16.69 -2.99 -1.49
N PRO A 211 -17.65 -3.86 -1.09
CA PRO A 211 -17.82 -5.15 -1.74
C PRO A 211 -18.22 -4.99 -3.21
N ARG A 212 -17.56 -5.75 -4.10
CA ARG A 212 -17.80 -5.74 -5.54
C ARG A 212 -17.95 -7.14 -6.08
N ILE A 213 -18.94 -7.36 -6.95
CA ILE A 213 -19.11 -8.60 -7.69
C ILE A 213 -18.33 -8.48 -9.01
N GLY A 214 -17.52 -9.47 -9.34
CA GLY A 214 -16.71 -9.53 -10.55
C GLY A 214 -15.23 -9.77 -10.25
N THR A 215 -14.45 -9.96 -11.29
CA THR A 215 -13.00 -10.07 -11.20
C THR A 215 -12.41 -8.67 -11.13
N PHE A 216 -11.51 -8.46 -10.18
CA PHE A 216 -10.82 -7.18 -10.04
C PHE A 216 -10.04 -6.81 -11.31
N LYS A 217 -10.21 -5.57 -11.74
CA LYS A 217 -9.43 -4.95 -12.82
C LYS A 217 -8.77 -3.68 -12.30
N PRO A 218 -7.45 -3.54 -12.43
CA PRO A 218 -6.76 -2.34 -11.99
C PRO A 218 -7.21 -1.10 -12.78
N LEU A 219 -7.12 0.06 -12.15
CA LEU A 219 -7.39 1.33 -12.81
C LEU A 219 -6.45 1.55 -14.01
N PRO A 220 -6.98 2.06 -15.12
CA PRO A 220 -6.15 2.42 -16.27
C PRO A 220 -5.07 3.42 -15.88
N GLY A 221 -3.80 3.10 -16.12
CA GLY A 221 -2.66 3.97 -15.80
C GLY A 221 -2.09 3.81 -14.39
N ALA A 222 -2.76 3.10 -13.47
CA ALA A 222 -2.13 2.78 -12.18
C ALA A 222 -0.82 2.01 -12.39
N SER A 223 0.23 2.36 -11.66
CA SER A 223 1.53 1.69 -11.73
C SER A 223 1.60 0.42 -10.87
N SER A 224 0.83 0.39 -9.79
CA SER A 224 0.78 -0.72 -8.83
C SER A 224 -0.65 -0.97 -8.34
N VAL A 225 -0.87 -2.18 -7.85
CA VAL A 225 -2.02 -2.54 -7.03
C VAL A 225 -1.51 -2.95 -5.65
N ASN A 226 -1.98 -2.25 -4.63
CA ASN A 226 -1.58 -2.47 -3.24
C ASN A 226 -2.73 -3.17 -2.51
N LEU A 227 -2.48 -4.36 -1.95
CA LEU A 227 -3.53 -5.15 -1.33
C LEU A 227 -3.17 -5.58 0.10
N PHE A 228 -4.21 -5.86 0.90
CA PHE A 228 -4.01 -6.37 2.24
C PHE A 228 -3.31 -7.74 2.19
N TYR A 229 -2.22 -7.90 2.94
CA TYR A 229 -1.26 -9.00 2.80
C TYR A 229 -1.86 -10.40 2.92
N LEU A 230 -3.01 -10.57 3.60
CA LEU A 230 -3.68 -11.87 3.71
C LEU A 230 -4.30 -12.36 2.40
N TYR A 231 -4.54 -11.47 1.44
CA TYR A 231 -5.15 -11.80 0.15
C TYR A 231 -4.14 -12.02 -0.97
N ILE A 232 -2.83 -11.82 -0.72
CA ILE A 232 -1.82 -12.06 -1.76
C ILE A 232 -1.79 -13.53 -2.16
N SER A 233 -1.69 -13.77 -3.46
CA SER A 233 -1.49 -15.10 -4.02
C SER A 233 -0.63 -15.04 -5.28
N PRO A 234 0.10 -16.12 -5.63
CA PRO A 234 0.90 -16.15 -6.85
C PRO A 234 0.06 -15.91 -8.12
N SER A 235 -1.19 -16.36 -8.14
CA SER A 235 -2.10 -16.15 -9.27
C SER A 235 -2.50 -14.68 -9.42
N PHE A 236 -2.75 -13.97 -8.31
CA PHE A 236 -3.03 -12.55 -8.32
C PHE A 236 -1.81 -11.76 -8.82
N VAL A 237 -0.64 -12.04 -8.26
CA VAL A 237 0.63 -11.39 -8.66
C VAL A 237 0.90 -11.60 -10.14
N SER A 238 0.85 -12.84 -10.64
CA SER A 238 1.07 -13.15 -12.07
C SER A 238 0.10 -12.41 -12.97
N ARG A 239 -1.18 -12.30 -12.58
CA ARG A 239 -2.20 -11.58 -13.35
C ARG A 239 -1.92 -10.06 -13.40
N MET A 240 -1.42 -9.48 -12.31
CA MET A 240 -1.04 -8.07 -12.27
C MET A 240 0.22 -7.82 -13.10
N HIS A 241 1.23 -8.68 -13.00
CA HIS A 241 2.46 -8.58 -13.80
C HIS A 241 2.18 -8.69 -15.31
N LEU A 242 1.26 -9.58 -15.73
CA LEU A 242 0.81 -9.64 -17.13
C LEU A 242 0.20 -8.32 -17.64
N GLN A 243 -0.31 -7.49 -16.74
CA GLN A 243 -0.83 -6.16 -17.03
C GLN A 243 0.20 -5.04 -16.74
N GLN A 244 1.47 -5.41 -16.57
CA GLN A 244 2.58 -4.49 -16.26
C GLN A 244 2.34 -3.66 -14.98
N LYS A 245 1.69 -4.26 -13.97
CA LYS A 245 1.48 -3.68 -12.66
C LYS A 245 2.34 -4.39 -11.61
N THR A 246 2.97 -3.63 -10.75
CA THR A 246 3.58 -4.18 -9.54
C THR A 246 2.51 -4.46 -8.48
N VAL A 247 2.87 -5.31 -7.52
CA VAL A 247 1.98 -5.68 -6.40
C VAL A 247 2.68 -5.38 -5.09
N TYR A 248 2.16 -4.41 -4.34
CA TYR A 248 2.61 -4.15 -2.98
C TYR A 248 1.61 -4.71 -1.98
N VAL A 249 2.07 -4.99 -0.78
CA VAL A 249 1.19 -5.50 0.29
C VAL A 249 1.26 -4.63 1.52
N PHE A 250 0.12 -4.39 2.15
CA PHE A 250 -0.02 -3.72 3.44
C PHE A 250 -0.78 -4.62 4.43
N THR A 251 -0.62 -4.65 5.71
CA THR A 251 0.52 -4.20 6.49
C THR A 251 1.02 -5.41 7.28
N PRO A 252 1.90 -6.27 6.70
CA PRO A 252 2.52 -7.34 7.44
C PRO A 252 3.59 -6.74 8.37
N ASN A 253 3.57 -7.12 9.67
CA ASN A 253 4.37 -6.46 10.70
C ASN A 253 5.30 -7.40 11.47
N ASP A 254 5.40 -8.66 11.05
CA ASP A 254 6.29 -9.66 11.64
C ASP A 254 7.11 -10.39 10.55
N GLU A 255 8.21 -11.00 10.97
CA GLU A 255 9.15 -11.68 10.06
C GLU A 255 8.46 -12.75 9.20
N SER A 256 7.52 -13.51 9.79
CA SER A 256 6.79 -14.57 9.08
C SER A 256 5.88 -14.03 7.99
N SER A 257 5.06 -13.02 8.32
CA SER A 257 4.10 -12.42 7.38
C SER A 257 4.80 -11.61 6.28
N ILE A 258 5.88 -10.88 6.61
CA ILE A 258 6.72 -10.17 5.64
C ILE A 258 7.39 -11.18 4.70
N GLY A 259 8.08 -12.18 5.25
CA GLY A 259 8.76 -13.21 4.46
C GLY A 259 7.80 -14.01 3.57
N LYS A 260 6.62 -14.35 4.08
CA LYS A 260 5.56 -15.00 3.30
C LYS A 260 5.10 -14.14 2.13
N SER A 261 4.87 -12.86 2.36
CA SER A 261 4.43 -11.92 1.31
C SER A 261 5.46 -11.82 0.18
N ILE A 262 6.74 -11.67 0.52
CA ILE A 262 7.84 -11.65 -0.43
C ILE A 262 7.91 -12.96 -1.22
N ASN A 263 7.81 -14.12 -0.55
CA ASN A 263 7.86 -15.43 -1.20
C ASN A 263 6.64 -15.71 -2.10
N LEU A 264 5.49 -15.10 -1.83
CA LEU A 264 4.29 -15.17 -2.68
C LEU A 264 4.36 -14.24 -3.88
N GLY A 265 5.38 -13.39 -3.96
CA GLY A 265 5.66 -12.58 -5.14
C GLY A 265 5.39 -11.09 -4.98
N ALA A 266 5.18 -10.57 -3.77
CA ALA A 266 5.09 -9.13 -3.57
C ALA A 266 6.32 -8.39 -4.11
N ASP A 267 6.11 -7.31 -4.84
CA ASP A 267 7.17 -6.43 -5.35
C ASP A 267 7.53 -5.33 -4.34
N GLY A 268 6.69 -5.14 -3.32
CA GLY A 268 6.97 -4.24 -2.19
C GLY A 268 6.14 -4.60 -0.96
N VAL A 269 6.63 -4.16 0.19
CA VAL A 269 6.02 -4.39 1.50
C VAL A 269 5.87 -3.07 2.23
N ILE A 270 4.62 -2.72 2.55
CA ILE A 270 4.25 -1.55 3.37
C ILE A 270 4.08 -2.06 4.80
N THR A 271 5.02 -1.69 5.70
CA THR A 271 5.12 -2.26 7.06
C THR A 271 5.44 -1.21 8.10
N ASN A 272 4.96 -1.42 9.33
CA ASN A 272 5.32 -0.58 10.49
C ASN A 272 6.76 -0.85 10.96
N TYR A 273 7.33 -2.00 10.58
CA TYR A 273 8.66 -2.46 10.97
C TYR A 273 9.57 -2.63 9.75
N PRO A 274 10.00 -1.52 9.11
CA PRO A 274 10.84 -1.58 7.92
C PRO A 274 12.20 -2.24 8.17
N ASP A 275 12.76 -2.16 9.38
CA ASP A 275 13.97 -2.84 9.81
C ASP A 275 13.88 -4.36 9.65
N ILE A 276 12.73 -4.97 10.00
CA ILE A 276 12.50 -6.40 9.80
C ILE A 276 12.53 -6.76 8.31
N ALA A 277 11.86 -5.95 7.48
CA ALA A 277 11.83 -6.18 6.04
C ALA A 277 13.23 -6.02 5.40
N LEU A 278 13.96 -4.97 5.75
CA LEU A 278 15.33 -4.72 5.29
C LEU A 278 16.26 -5.88 5.67
N LYS A 279 16.20 -6.33 6.92
CA LYS A 279 16.99 -7.48 7.41
C LYS A 279 16.70 -8.76 6.62
N LEU A 280 15.42 -9.06 6.34
CA LEU A 280 15.02 -10.24 5.53
C LEU A 280 15.53 -10.18 4.08
N LEU A 281 15.81 -8.98 3.59
CA LEU A 281 16.37 -8.73 2.26
C LEU A 281 17.89 -8.63 2.26
N GLY A 282 18.55 -8.81 3.43
CA GLY A 282 20.01 -8.66 3.58
C GLY A 282 20.48 -7.21 3.42
N ARG A 283 19.61 -6.25 3.70
CA ARG A 283 19.85 -4.80 3.66
C ARG A 283 19.90 -4.30 5.10
N ASN A 284 21.06 -3.86 5.55
CA ASN A 284 21.30 -3.33 6.91
C ASN A 284 21.68 -1.86 6.84
#